data_6f925318a6a341d92e45da752ce18b1a
#
_entry.id   6f925318a6a341d92e45da752ce18b1a
#
_cell.length_a   1.000
_cell.length_b   1.000
_cell.length_c   1.000
_cell.angle_alpha   90.00
_cell.angle_beta   90.00
_cell.angle_gamma   90.00
#
_symmetry.space_group_name_H-M   'P 1'
#
loop_
_entity.id
_entity.type
_entity.pdbx_description
1 polymer ?
#
loop_
_entity_poly.entity_id
_entity_poly.type
_entity_poly.pdbx_seq_one_letter_code
_entity_poly.pdbx_strand_id
1 'polypeptide(L)'
;MKKIFAIVFGLVSSISMLLADVTFTVNVPTGTKYCYVVGALPELSSWAAGAAVSMDKVAGKDQFTVTIPGITTADISASEGYKYICGPDWKYVEVTASDGEVANRKTVGNPDIVARWRNTYAPVGIVENWTIAGKEYPVQILLPTNYDNTKQYPVTY
;
A
#
# COMPACT_ATOMS: atom_id res chain seq x y z
N MET A 1 39.28 3.06 60.72
CA MET A 1 39.32 3.21 59.23
C MET A 1 37.95 2.79 58.68
N LYS A 2 37.09 3.79 58.35
CA LYS A 2 35.74 3.52 57.77
C LYS A 2 35.87 3.53 56.23
N LYS A 3 35.60 2.39 55.59
CA LYS A 3 35.57 2.26 54.11
C LYS A 3 34.20 2.75 53.61
N ILE A 4 34.20 3.86 52.88
CA ILE A 4 33.00 4.38 52.19
C ILE A 4 32.90 3.63 50.85
N PHE A 5 31.84 2.83 50.70
CA PHE A 5 31.48 2.23 49.41
C PHE A 5 30.61 3.23 48.64
N ALA A 6 31.14 3.81 47.61
CA ALA A 6 30.37 4.63 46.67
C ALA A 6 29.67 3.70 45.69
N ILE A 7 28.34 3.62 45.77
CA ILE A 7 27.48 2.94 44.78
C ILE A 7 27.23 3.93 43.65
N VAL A 8 27.86 3.69 42.50
CA VAL A 8 27.56 4.43 41.26
C VAL A 8 26.27 3.84 40.67
N PHE A 9 25.18 4.54 40.84
CA PHE A 9 23.92 4.23 40.14
C PHE A 9 24.06 4.69 38.70
N GLY A 10 24.31 3.75 37.77
CA GLY A 10 24.28 4.00 36.36
C GLY A 10 22.84 4.24 35.91
N LEU A 11 22.52 5.48 35.56
CA LEU A 11 21.25 5.85 34.97
C LEU A 11 21.22 5.32 33.50
N VAL A 12 20.63 4.15 33.30
CA VAL A 12 20.34 3.64 31.97
C VAL A 12 19.18 4.47 31.43
N SER A 13 19.51 5.53 30.68
CA SER A 13 18.51 6.29 29.92
C SER A 13 18.03 5.42 28.77
N SER A 14 16.84 4.83 28.92
CA SER A 14 16.15 4.16 27.83
C SER A 14 15.75 5.23 26.82
N ILE A 15 16.51 5.40 25.74
CA ILE A 15 16.11 6.19 24.59
C ILE A 15 15.00 5.39 23.92
N SER A 16 13.74 5.71 24.22
CA SER A 16 12.61 5.31 23.40
C SER A 16 12.77 6.01 22.05
N MET A 17 13.31 5.31 21.05
CA MET A 17 13.19 5.78 19.68
C MET A 17 11.69 5.82 19.36
N LEU A 18 11.14 7.02 19.30
CA LEU A 18 9.82 7.24 18.74
C LEU A 18 9.96 6.89 17.24
N LEU A 19 9.58 5.67 16.87
CA LEU A 19 9.44 5.30 15.46
C LEU A 19 8.39 6.25 14.88
N ALA A 20 8.80 7.09 13.96
CA ALA A 20 7.87 7.96 13.25
C ALA A 20 7.13 7.12 12.22
N ASP A 21 5.84 7.40 12.06
CA ASP A 21 4.98 6.74 11.09
C ASP A 21 4.60 7.76 10.01
N VAL A 22 4.53 7.33 8.77
CA VAL A 22 4.03 8.17 7.68
C VAL A 22 2.71 7.64 7.18
N THR A 23 1.69 8.49 7.18
CA THR A 23 0.38 8.17 6.60
C THR A 23 0.29 8.74 5.20
N PHE A 24 0.12 7.86 4.22
CA PHE A 24 -0.22 8.20 2.85
C PHE A 24 -1.73 8.26 2.71
N THR A 25 -2.23 9.35 2.16
CA THR A 25 -3.65 9.50 1.80
C THR A 25 -3.71 10.02 0.37
N VAL A 26 -4.51 9.38 -0.49
CA VAL A 26 -4.59 9.73 -1.90
C VAL A 26 -6.03 9.72 -2.40
N ASN A 27 -6.41 10.78 -3.12
CA ASN A 27 -7.62 10.83 -3.91
C ASN A 27 -7.35 10.22 -5.28
N VAL A 28 -8.24 9.36 -5.73
CA VAL A 28 -8.09 8.58 -6.96
C VAL A 28 -9.29 8.76 -7.88
N PRO A 29 -9.17 8.42 -9.17
CA PRO A 29 -10.30 8.43 -10.11
C PRO A 29 -11.46 7.57 -9.62
N THR A 30 -12.69 8.06 -9.83
CA THR A 30 -13.92 7.36 -9.48
C THR A 30 -13.95 5.94 -10.07
N GLY A 31 -14.40 4.99 -9.25
CA GLY A 31 -14.45 3.58 -9.64
C GLY A 31 -13.15 2.80 -9.40
N THR A 32 -12.08 3.44 -8.90
CA THR A 32 -10.87 2.75 -8.47
C THR A 32 -11.20 1.76 -7.33
N LYS A 33 -10.89 0.49 -7.54
CA LYS A 33 -11.15 -0.59 -6.56
C LYS A 33 -9.97 -0.88 -5.66
N TYR A 34 -8.75 -0.72 -6.17
CA TYR A 34 -7.50 -1.02 -5.50
C TYR A 34 -6.52 0.13 -5.67
N CYS A 35 -5.72 0.40 -4.65
CA CYS A 35 -4.63 1.34 -4.69
C CYS A 35 -3.48 0.81 -3.84
N TYR A 36 -2.26 1.03 -4.32
CA TYR A 36 -1.04 0.64 -3.66
C TYR A 36 -0.05 1.80 -3.73
N VAL A 37 0.79 1.93 -2.72
CA VAL A 37 1.96 2.82 -2.75
C VAL A 37 3.22 1.98 -2.96
N VAL A 38 4.10 2.45 -3.82
CA VAL A 38 5.37 1.81 -4.18
C VAL A 38 6.46 2.87 -4.26
N GLY A 39 7.64 2.62 -3.72
CA GLY A 39 8.70 3.61 -3.66
C GLY A 39 10.08 3.03 -3.42
N ALA A 40 11.05 3.94 -3.28
CA ALA A 40 12.46 3.59 -3.16
C ALA A 40 12.82 2.92 -1.83
N LEU A 41 12.14 3.28 -0.75
CA LEU A 41 12.42 2.71 0.58
C LEU A 41 12.01 1.24 0.66
N PRO A 42 12.71 0.40 1.45
CA PRO A 42 12.33 -0.99 1.67
C PRO A 42 10.89 -1.15 2.15
N GLU A 43 10.42 -0.26 3.03
CA GLU A 43 9.06 -0.21 3.56
C GLU A 43 8.02 0.11 2.46
N LEU A 44 8.46 0.66 1.34
CA LEU A 44 7.68 0.91 0.13
C LEU A 44 8.05 -0.05 -1.01
N SER A 45 8.55 -1.24 -0.66
CA SER A 45 8.89 -2.36 -1.56
C SER A 45 10.04 -2.14 -2.53
N SER A 46 10.91 -1.12 -2.36
CA SER A 46 12.09 -0.87 -3.20
C SER A 46 11.75 -0.92 -4.71
N TRP A 47 10.69 -0.25 -5.12
CA TRP A 47 10.15 -0.22 -6.50
C TRP A 47 9.62 -1.56 -7.05
N ALA A 48 9.42 -2.58 -6.21
CA ALA A 48 8.84 -3.84 -6.64
C ALA A 48 7.30 -3.73 -6.75
N ALA A 49 6.75 -3.44 -7.92
CA ALA A 49 5.31 -3.24 -8.14
C ALA A 49 4.46 -4.44 -7.69
N GLY A 50 4.95 -5.67 -7.88
CA GLY A 50 4.26 -6.88 -7.42
C GLY A 50 4.22 -7.07 -5.90
N ALA A 51 5.01 -6.29 -5.14
CA ALA A 51 5.06 -6.29 -3.69
C ALA A 51 4.65 -4.92 -3.09
N ALA A 52 4.05 -4.05 -3.90
CA ALA A 52 3.61 -2.72 -3.48
C ALA A 52 2.67 -2.79 -2.27
N VAL A 53 2.77 -1.80 -1.38
CA VAL A 53 2.00 -1.77 -0.14
C VAL A 53 0.54 -1.45 -0.43
N SER A 54 -0.36 -2.34 -0.04
CA SER A 54 -1.81 -2.15 -0.21
C SER A 54 -2.32 -1.01 0.67
N MET A 55 -3.27 -0.25 0.14
CA MET A 55 -3.92 0.83 0.84
C MET A 55 -5.39 0.51 1.09
N ASP A 56 -5.92 0.96 2.21
CA ASP A 56 -7.32 0.77 2.59
C ASP A 56 -8.21 1.85 1.96
N LYS A 57 -9.33 1.42 1.39
CA LYS A 57 -10.32 2.36 0.84
C LYS A 57 -11.08 3.06 1.95
N VAL A 58 -11.12 4.39 1.90
CA VAL A 58 -11.92 5.20 2.82
C VAL A 58 -13.40 5.08 2.45
N ALA A 59 -14.23 4.66 3.42
CA ALA A 59 -15.66 4.42 3.20
C ALA A 59 -16.36 5.65 2.61
N GLY A 60 -17.14 5.46 1.54
CA GLY A 60 -17.90 6.51 0.87
C GLY A 60 -17.09 7.53 0.08
N LYS A 61 -15.77 7.31 -0.13
CA LYS A 61 -14.90 8.24 -0.86
C LYS A 61 -14.10 7.53 -1.95
N ASP A 62 -13.73 8.28 -2.98
CA ASP A 62 -12.71 7.87 -3.95
C ASP A 62 -11.32 8.22 -3.39
N GLN A 63 -11.01 7.66 -2.24
CA GLN A 63 -9.80 7.93 -1.46
C GLN A 63 -9.27 6.64 -0.83
N PHE A 64 -7.95 6.52 -0.76
CA PHE A 64 -7.26 5.43 -0.08
C PHE A 64 -6.25 5.97 0.93
N THR A 65 -5.97 5.18 1.98
CA THR A 65 -5.01 5.54 3.02
C THR A 65 -4.23 4.33 3.50
N VAL A 66 -2.99 4.54 3.94
CA VAL A 66 -2.17 3.55 4.65
C VAL A 66 -1.16 4.26 5.53
N THR A 67 -0.87 3.71 6.70
CA THR A 67 0.20 4.18 7.58
C THR A 67 1.37 3.21 7.54
N ILE A 68 2.55 3.72 7.20
CA ILE A 68 3.80 2.96 7.14
C ILE A 68 4.62 3.29 8.38
N PRO A 69 4.85 2.31 9.26
CA PRO A 69 5.66 2.52 10.45
C PRO A 69 7.15 2.58 10.13
N GLY A 70 7.90 3.26 10.98
CA GLY A 70 9.36 3.23 10.96
C GLY A 70 10.04 4.11 9.92
N ILE A 71 9.29 4.94 9.19
CA ILE A 71 9.84 5.91 8.24
C ILE A 71 9.35 7.32 8.56
N THR A 72 10.09 8.32 8.09
CA THR A 72 9.73 9.74 8.21
C THR A 72 9.49 10.38 6.84
N THR A 73 8.84 11.52 6.82
CA THR A 73 8.73 12.34 5.60
C THR A 73 10.10 12.81 5.10
N ALA A 74 11.09 12.95 5.98
CA ALA A 74 12.48 13.28 5.62
C ALA A 74 13.14 12.11 4.86
N ASP A 75 12.91 10.86 5.28
CA ASP A 75 13.43 9.67 4.58
C ASP A 75 12.86 9.60 3.16
N ILE A 76 11.55 9.87 2.99
CA ILE A 76 10.90 9.92 1.68
C ILE A 76 11.51 11.01 0.82
N SER A 77 11.70 12.21 1.36
CA SER A 77 12.28 13.36 0.64
C SER A 77 13.73 13.10 0.22
N ALA A 78 14.51 12.41 1.06
CA ALA A 78 15.90 12.03 0.79
C ALA A 78 16.04 10.88 -0.19
N SER A 79 15.02 10.02 -0.30
CA SER A 79 14.98 8.87 -1.21
C SER A 79 14.68 9.30 -2.66
N GLU A 80 14.55 8.32 -3.57
CA GLU A 80 14.03 8.58 -4.92
C GLU A 80 12.50 8.74 -4.96
N GLY A 81 11.84 8.73 -3.79
CA GLY A 81 10.41 9.00 -3.63
C GLY A 81 9.51 7.79 -3.84
N TYR A 82 8.27 8.05 -4.24
CA TYR A 82 7.22 7.04 -4.40
C TYR A 82 6.25 7.38 -5.53
N LYS A 83 5.43 6.40 -5.90
CA LYS A 83 4.30 6.51 -6.85
C LYS A 83 3.11 5.70 -6.34
N TYR A 84 1.95 5.93 -6.96
CA TYR A 84 0.77 5.10 -6.78
C TYR A 84 0.52 4.21 -7.99
N ILE A 85 0.04 3.00 -7.72
CA ILE A 85 -0.41 2.05 -8.74
C ILE A 85 -1.77 1.48 -8.34
N CYS A 86 -2.64 1.17 -9.30
CA CYS A 86 -3.94 0.57 -8.99
C CYS A 86 -4.00 -0.95 -9.20
N GLY A 87 -2.86 -1.58 -9.44
CA GLY A 87 -2.72 -3.03 -9.63
C GLY A 87 -1.27 -3.48 -9.47
N PRO A 88 -0.97 -4.79 -9.51
CA PRO A 88 0.32 -5.35 -9.11
C PRO A 88 1.44 -5.26 -10.19
N ASP A 89 1.37 -4.29 -11.09
CA ASP A 89 2.31 -4.14 -12.20
C ASP A 89 2.40 -2.68 -12.63
N TRP A 90 3.56 -2.26 -13.16
CA TRP A 90 3.82 -0.89 -13.62
C TRP A 90 2.89 -0.40 -14.73
N LYS A 91 2.24 -1.28 -15.47
CA LYS A 91 1.20 -0.89 -16.44
C LYS A 91 -0.02 -0.24 -15.80
N TYR A 92 -0.18 -0.34 -14.48
CA TYR A 92 -1.27 0.26 -13.69
C TYR A 92 -0.85 1.53 -12.93
N VAL A 93 0.29 2.13 -13.28
CA VAL A 93 0.83 3.31 -12.61
C VAL A 93 -0.02 4.56 -12.89
N GLU A 94 0.05 5.50 -11.95
CA GLU A 94 -0.51 6.84 -12.12
C GLU A 94 0.11 7.59 -13.31
N VAL A 95 -0.71 8.36 -13.99
CA VAL A 95 -0.31 9.24 -15.09
C VAL A 95 -0.97 10.62 -14.92
N THR A 96 -0.46 11.61 -15.63
CA THR A 96 -1.08 12.94 -15.70
C THR A 96 -2.45 12.85 -16.39
N ALA A 97 -3.25 13.91 -16.31
CA ALA A 97 -4.55 13.98 -17.00
C ALA A 97 -4.43 13.81 -18.52
N SER A 98 -3.27 14.08 -19.09
CA SER A 98 -2.94 13.95 -20.52
C SER A 98 -2.12 12.69 -20.84
N ASP A 99 -2.17 11.66 -19.99
CA ASP A 99 -1.45 10.37 -20.12
C ASP A 99 0.09 10.45 -20.08
N GLY A 100 0.63 11.59 -19.65
CA GLY A 100 2.06 11.76 -19.42
C GLY A 100 2.53 11.07 -18.13
N GLU A 101 3.84 10.89 -18.01
CA GLU A 101 4.44 10.35 -16.81
C GLU A 101 4.32 11.32 -15.64
N VAL A 102 3.97 10.82 -14.45
CA VAL A 102 4.05 11.57 -13.18
C VAL A 102 5.46 11.36 -12.62
N ALA A 103 6.14 12.44 -12.24
CA ALA A 103 7.42 12.35 -11.54
C ALA A 103 7.28 11.63 -10.19
N ASN A 104 8.36 11.01 -9.69
CA ASN A 104 8.37 10.43 -8.37
C ASN A 104 8.03 11.50 -7.32
N ARG A 105 7.07 11.19 -6.45
CA ARG A 105 6.67 12.08 -5.36
C ARG A 105 7.72 12.02 -4.25
N LYS A 106 8.20 13.17 -3.82
CA LYS A 106 9.16 13.31 -2.71
C LYS A 106 8.58 13.97 -1.48
N THR A 107 7.37 14.45 -1.58
CA THR A 107 6.61 15.09 -0.49
C THR A 107 5.27 14.38 -0.38
N VAL A 108 4.96 13.93 0.83
CA VAL A 108 3.67 13.28 1.12
C VAL A 108 2.58 14.34 1.19
N GLY A 109 1.62 14.25 0.28
CA GLY A 109 0.44 15.11 0.28
C GLY A 109 -0.60 14.66 1.31
N ASN A 110 -1.51 15.55 1.64
CA ASN A 110 -2.60 15.23 2.57
C ASN A 110 -3.92 15.85 2.08
N PRO A 111 -4.64 15.22 1.15
CA PRO A 111 -4.26 14.02 0.38
C PRO A 111 -3.39 14.35 -0.85
N ASP A 112 -2.69 13.33 -1.37
CA ASP A 112 -2.20 13.33 -2.74
C ASP A 112 -3.35 13.18 -3.74
N ILE A 113 -3.09 13.49 -5.02
CA ILE A 113 -4.09 13.35 -6.08
C ILE A 113 -3.50 12.53 -7.23
N VAL A 114 -4.19 11.48 -7.62
CA VAL A 114 -3.97 10.74 -8.85
C VAL A 114 -5.01 11.20 -9.88
N ALA A 115 -4.55 11.80 -10.97
CA ALA A 115 -5.44 12.29 -12.01
C ALA A 115 -6.04 11.16 -12.86
N ARG A 116 -5.20 10.18 -13.23
CA ARG A 116 -5.57 9.00 -14.03
C ARG A 116 -4.65 7.83 -13.76
N TRP A 117 -5.13 6.63 -14.09
CA TRP A 117 -4.32 5.42 -14.19
C TRP A 117 -3.96 5.15 -15.64
N ARG A 118 -2.75 4.68 -15.92
CA ARG A 118 -2.32 4.26 -17.27
C ARG A 118 -3.24 3.15 -17.81
N ASN A 119 -3.55 2.18 -16.95
CA ASN A 119 -4.59 1.18 -17.20
C ASN A 119 -5.37 0.95 -15.91
N THR A 120 -6.64 0.62 -16.02
CA THR A 120 -7.46 0.24 -14.85
C THR A 120 -7.26 -1.23 -14.55
N TYR A 121 -6.90 -1.54 -13.30
CA TYR A 121 -6.82 -2.92 -12.84
C TYR A 121 -8.21 -3.42 -12.48
N ALA A 122 -8.65 -4.42 -13.22
CA ALA A 122 -9.77 -5.26 -12.84
C ALA A 122 -9.21 -6.69 -12.71
N PRO A 123 -9.14 -7.24 -11.49
CA PRO A 123 -8.76 -8.63 -11.35
C PRO A 123 -9.77 -9.48 -12.12
N VAL A 124 -9.25 -10.38 -12.94
CA VAL A 124 -10.09 -11.35 -13.65
C VAL A 124 -10.50 -12.39 -12.60
N GLY A 125 -11.68 -12.19 -12.00
CA GLY A 125 -12.21 -13.12 -11.04
C GLY A 125 -12.65 -12.51 -9.71
N ILE A 126 -13.35 -13.30 -8.92
CA ILE A 126 -13.74 -12.99 -7.56
C ILE A 126 -12.75 -13.70 -6.65
N VAL A 127 -12.22 -13.00 -5.64
CA VAL A 127 -11.45 -13.65 -4.57
C VAL A 127 -12.38 -13.83 -3.40
N GLU A 128 -12.62 -15.08 -3.02
CA GLU A 128 -13.41 -15.46 -1.85
C GLU A 128 -12.53 -16.22 -0.86
N ASN A 129 -12.76 -16.04 0.43
CA ASN A 129 -12.16 -16.88 1.45
C ASN A 129 -13.08 -18.06 1.71
N TRP A 130 -12.62 -19.27 1.37
CA TRP A 130 -13.35 -20.49 1.64
C TRP A 130 -12.81 -21.18 2.89
N THR A 131 -13.70 -21.53 3.80
CA THR A 131 -13.34 -22.31 4.99
C THR A 131 -13.45 -23.80 4.67
N ILE A 132 -12.32 -24.50 4.61
CA ILE A 132 -12.25 -25.96 4.39
C ILE A 132 -11.60 -26.58 5.63
N ALA A 133 -12.29 -27.50 6.26
CA ALA A 133 -11.85 -28.19 7.48
C ALA A 133 -11.41 -27.22 8.61
N GLY A 134 -12.12 -26.09 8.76
CA GLY A 134 -11.84 -25.09 9.79
C GLY A 134 -10.67 -24.15 9.49
N LYS A 135 -10.07 -24.22 8.29
CA LYS A 135 -8.99 -23.35 7.83
C LYS A 135 -9.45 -22.51 6.64
N GLU A 136 -9.14 -21.22 6.66
CA GLU A 136 -9.44 -20.29 5.56
C GLU A 136 -8.42 -20.41 4.43
N TYR A 137 -8.93 -20.43 3.20
CA TYR A 137 -8.15 -20.44 1.97
C TYR A 137 -8.64 -19.32 1.05
N PRO A 138 -7.75 -18.44 0.56
CA PRO A 138 -8.11 -17.51 -0.50
C PRO A 138 -8.31 -18.31 -1.80
N VAL A 139 -9.52 -18.26 -2.35
CA VAL A 139 -9.86 -18.91 -3.62
C VAL A 139 -10.11 -17.84 -4.67
N GLN A 140 -9.36 -17.91 -5.77
CA GLN A 140 -9.59 -17.04 -6.91
C GLN A 140 -10.50 -17.75 -7.91
N ILE A 141 -11.68 -17.16 -8.12
CA ILE A 141 -12.66 -17.67 -9.09
C ILE A 141 -12.50 -16.84 -10.37
N LEU A 142 -12.03 -17.45 -11.44
CA LEU A 142 -11.95 -16.84 -12.77
C LEU A 142 -13.31 -16.97 -13.47
N LEU A 143 -13.88 -15.84 -13.82
CA LEU A 143 -15.15 -15.78 -14.54
C LEU A 143 -14.90 -15.57 -16.04
N PRO A 144 -15.74 -16.12 -16.94
CA PRO A 144 -15.67 -15.82 -18.38
C PRO A 144 -15.82 -14.33 -18.67
N THR A 145 -15.24 -13.85 -19.76
CA THR A 145 -15.27 -12.42 -20.16
C THR A 145 -16.70 -11.85 -20.25
N ASN A 146 -17.68 -12.70 -20.59
CA ASN A 146 -19.10 -12.35 -20.68
C ASN A 146 -19.93 -13.08 -19.63
N TYR A 147 -19.41 -13.13 -18.38
CA TYR A 147 -20.11 -13.79 -17.29
C TYR A 147 -21.48 -13.12 -17.05
N ASP A 148 -22.49 -13.95 -16.98
CA ASP A 148 -23.88 -13.60 -16.69
C ASP A 148 -24.35 -14.44 -15.50
N ASN A 149 -24.60 -13.82 -14.37
CA ASN A 149 -24.99 -14.50 -13.13
C ASN A 149 -26.35 -15.23 -13.19
N THR A 150 -27.11 -15.04 -14.28
CA THR A 150 -28.35 -15.77 -14.52
C THR A 150 -28.13 -17.10 -15.26
N LYS A 151 -26.90 -17.38 -15.72
CA LYS A 151 -26.52 -18.58 -16.45
C LYS A 151 -25.69 -19.53 -15.62
N GLN A 152 -25.77 -20.81 -15.92
CA GLN A 152 -24.90 -21.84 -15.34
C GLN A 152 -23.69 -22.04 -16.25
N TYR A 153 -22.50 -22.12 -15.63
CA TYR A 153 -21.23 -22.34 -16.30
C TYR A 153 -20.56 -23.63 -15.79
N PRO A 154 -19.88 -24.39 -16.66
CA PRO A 154 -19.07 -25.50 -16.21
C PRO A 154 -17.89 -24.99 -15.36
N VAL A 155 -17.62 -25.69 -14.26
CA VAL A 155 -16.47 -25.39 -13.40
C VAL A 155 -15.35 -26.38 -13.74
N THR A 156 -14.16 -25.85 -14.01
CA THR A 156 -12.94 -26.66 -14.20
C THR A 156 -12.06 -26.47 -12.96
N TYR A 157 -11.66 -27.59 -12.34
CA TYR A 157 -10.79 -27.64 -11.16
C TYR A 157 -9.35 -27.93 -11.56
#